data_27fabf605e5958b4a778f1a114acbc2e
#
_entry.id   27fabf605e5958b4a778f1a114acbc2e
#
_cell.length_a   1.000
_cell.length_b   1.000
_cell.length_c   1.000
_cell.angle_alpha   90.00
_cell.angle_beta   90.00
_cell.angle_gamma   90.00
#
_symmetry.space_group_name_H-M   'P 1'
#
loop_
_entity.id
_entity.type
_entity.pdbx_description
1 polymer ?
#
loop_
_entity_poly.entity_id
_entity_poly.type
_entity_poly.pdbx_seq_one_letter_code
_entity_poly.pdbx_strand_id
1 'polypeptide(L)'
;MPTSIPVLPPECWLAKAFEYCRTRSRAPDEIVFWTLMAHCGAALQDRLVINWAPKPIFPNLPVLIVSPSGRGKTGAAKTIEPLFEGCLPHKIAEDSTAESVLRDMALYGHSRFGNNSVAVWIVPELADVFGRKDYQQGMIARVTRLLDAPLGRQVSRMGLGQMGYMTINGHAILTWIAGTTMEWLLHHVEEAIASGGFLPRLLTIYTGQFFKYIPDPQRDLVVEKELNLELHKLLAALPNQTTVTLPDSWLDV
;
A
#
# COMPACT_ATOMS: atom_id res chain seq x y z
N MET A 1 -0.08 18.93 7.76
CA MET A 1 1.08 18.79 8.65
C MET A 1 2.24 18.28 7.81
N PRO A 2 3.46 18.77 7.97
CA PRO A 2 4.58 18.16 7.25
C PRO A 2 4.77 16.75 7.79
N THR A 3 4.67 15.78 6.91
CA THR A 3 5.01 14.38 7.21
C THR A 3 6.54 14.30 7.30
N SER A 4 7.08 14.64 8.48
CA SER A 4 8.52 14.54 8.70
C SER A 4 8.93 13.06 8.64
N ILE A 5 9.96 12.79 7.85
CA ILE A 5 10.58 11.47 7.82
C ILE A 5 11.23 11.23 9.18
N PRO A 6 10.93 10.13 9.88
CA PRO A 6 11.55 9.83 11.15
C PRO A 6 13.05 9.58 10.98
N VAL A 7 13.82 9.88 12.03
CA VAL A 7 15.25 9.52 12.08
C VAL A 7 15.35 8.00 12.28
N LEU A 8 15.94 7.33 11.29
CA LEU A 8 16.14 5.88 11.32
C LEU A 8 17.53 5.55 11.86
N PRO A 9 17.68 4.47 12.64
CA PRO A 9 19.01 3.94 12.99
C PRO A 9 19.76 3.57 11.69
N PRO A 10 20.98 4.06 11.48
CA PRO A 10 21.67 3.93 10.19
C PRO A 10 22.02 2.47 9.83
N GLU A 11 22.12 1.60 10.82
CA GLU A 11 22.41 0.17 10.64
C GLU A 11 21.20 -0.65 10.23
N CYS A 12 19.97 -0.13 10.40
CA CYS A 12 18.77 -0.90 10.07
C CYS A 12 18.57 -0.99 8.56
N TRP A 13 17.98 -2.09 8.12
CA TRP A 13 17.67 -2.34 6.72
C TRP A 13 16.87 -1.19 6.09
N LEU A 14 15.88 -0.67 6.80
CA LEU A 14 15.01 0.39 6.30
C LEU A 14 15.80 1.68 5.96
N ALA A 15 16.78 2.04 6.79
CA ALA A 15 17.65 3.20 6.55
C ALA A 15 18.50 2.99 5.28
N LYS A 16 19.10 1.82 5.14
CA LYS A 16 19.91 1.46 3.95
C LYS A 16 19.06 1.46 2.67
N ALA A 17 17.88 0.84 2.72
CA ALA A 17 16.95 0.79 1.61
C ALA A 17 16.42 2.17 1.23
N PHE A 18 16.10 3.02 2.22
CA PHE A 18 15.68 4.39 1.98
C PHE A 18 16.80 5.20 1.33
N GLU A 19 18.05 5.13 1.85
CA GLU A 19 19.19 5.84 1.27
C GLU A 19 19.46 5.39 -0.18
N TYR A 20 19.37 4.09 -0.44
CA TYR A 20 19.48 3.56 -1.79
C TYR A 20 18.41 4.16 -2.72
N CYS A 21 17.14 4.12 -2.31
CA CYS A 21 16.03 4.56 -3.15
C CYS A 21 16.02 6.09 -3.34
N ARG A 22 16.29 6.88 -2.28
CA ARG A 22 16.24 8.34 -2.35
C ARG A 22 17.33 8.95 -3.24
N THR A 23 18.47 8.28 -3.35
CA THR A 23 19.58 8.71 -4.22
C THR A 23 19.39 8.33 -5.69
N ARG A 24 18.42 7.44 -5.99
CA ARG A 24 18.11 6.94 -7.35
C ARG A 24 16.73 7.32 -7.85
N SER A 25 15.84 7.73 -6.97
CA SER A 25 14.51 8.22 -7.34
C SER A 25 14.49 9.74 -7.44
N ARG A 26 13.94 10.26 -8.54
CA ARG A 26 13.67 11.68 -8.71
C ARG A 26 12.52 12.21 -7.85
N ALA A 27 11.76 11.32 -7.23
CA ALA A 27 10.67 11.71 -6.34
C ALA A 27 11.22 12.40 -5.08
N PRO A 28 10.45 13.31 -4.45
CA PRO A 28 10.72 13.82 -3.11
C PRO A 28 10.92 12.70 -2.10
N ASP A 29 11.73 12.96 -1.08
CA ASP A 29 12.10 11.97 -0.08
C ASP A 29 10.88 11.42 0.68
N GLU A 30 9.88 12.23 0.94
CA GLU A 30 8.64 11.83 1.60
C GLU A 30 7.87 10.78 0.77
N ILE A 31 7.81 10.97 -0.55
CA ILE A 31 7.17 10.00 -1.45
C ILE A 31 7.94 8.67 -1.41
N VAL A 32 9.27 8.74 -1.51
CA VAL A 32 10.12 7.54 -1.48
C VAL A 32 9.95 6.81 -0.14
N PHE A 33 10.02 7.54 0.97
CA PHE A 33 9.92 6.96 2.32
C PHE A 33 8.59 6.25 2.54
N TRP A 34 7.46 6.92 2.31
CA TRP A 34 6.15 6.35 2.58
C TRP A 34 5.75 5.25 1.59
N THR A 35 6.23 5.34 0.35
CA THR A 35 6.10 4.23 -0.60
C THR A 35 6.90 3.02 -0.15
N LEU A 36 8.11 3.20 0.35
CA LEU A 36 8.93 2.13 0.92
C LEU A 36 8.26 1.51 2.14
N MET A 37 7.72 2.32 3.06
CA MET A 37 6.97 1.85 4.23
C MET A 37 5.75 1.00 3.84
N ALA A 38 5.00 1.42 2.82
CA ALA A 38 3.87 0.64 2.32
C ALA A 38 4.32 -0.72 1.76
N HIS A 39 5.44 -0.77 1.03
CA HIS A 39 6.01 -2.04 0.56
C HIS A 39 6.48 -2.93 1.72
N CYS A 40 7.06 -2.36 2.77
CA CYS A 40 7.38 -3.10 4.00
C CYS A 40 6.13 -3.73 4.62
N GLY A 41 5.06 -2.95 4.75
CA GLY A 41 3.78 -3.45 5.25
C GLY A 41 3.22 -4.58 4.39
N ALA A 42 3.29 -4.44 3.05
CA ALA A 42 2.87 -5.49 2.13
C ALA A 42 3.71 -6.77 2.26
N ALA A 43 5.03 -6.66 2.43
CA ALA A 43 5.92 -7.80 2.60
C ALA A 43 5.71 -8.54 3.94
N LEU A 44 5.33 -7.81 4.99
CA LEU A 44 4.97 -8.38 6.29
C LEU A 44 3.65 -9.15 6.25
N GLN A 45 2.75 -8.82 5.34
CA GLN A 45 1.44 -9.47 5.17
C GLN A 45 0.65 -9.49 6.49
N ASP A 46 0.27 -10.68 6.98
CA ASP A 46 -0.44 -10.91 8.24
C ASP A 46 0.46 -11.45 9.37
N ARG A 47 1.79 -11.33 9.21
CA ARG A 47 2.75 -11.75 10.23
C ARG A 47 2.72 -10.92 11.49
N LEU A 48 2.48 -9.61 11.35
CA LEU A 48 2.37 -8.70 12.48
C LEU A 48 0.91 -8.33 12.67
N VAL A 49 0.44 -8.42 13.90
CA VAL A 49 -0.91 -8.06 14.28
C VAL A 49 -0.85 -7.23 15.56
N ILE A 50 -1.46 -6.07 15.54
CA ILE A 50 -1.73 -5.28 16.74
C ILE A 50 -3.15 -5.62 17.17
N ASN A 51 -3.31 -6.21 18.35
CA ASN A 51 -4.63 -6.46 18.92
C ASN A 51 -5.20 -5.16 19.47
N TRP A 52 -6.00 -4.50 18.65
CA TRP A 52 -6.72 -3.29 19.01
C TRP A 52 -8.21 -3.62 19.03
N ALA A 53 -8.80 -3.67 20.21
CA ALA A 53 -10.25 -3.94 20.34
C ALA A 53 -11.06 -2.83 19.64
N PRO A 54 -12.11 -3.15 18.87
CA PRO A 54 -12.66 -4.49 18.61
C PRO A 54 -12.05 -5.20 17.38
N LYS A 55 -11.05 -4.63 16.71
CA LYS A 55 -10.49 -5.19 15.46
C LYS A 55 -8.98 -5.27 15.50
N PRO A 56 -8.37 -6.33 14.93
CA PRO A 56 -6.93 -6.37 14.73
C PRO A 56 -6.50 -5.32 13.70
N ILE A 57 -5.30 -4.76 13.89
CA ILE A 57 -4.63 -3.88 12.93
C ILE A 57 -3.48 -4.66 12.31
N PHE A 58 -3.43 -4.68 10.99
CA PHE A 58 -2.39 -5.29 10.20
C PHE A 58 -1.38 -4.24 9.69
N PRO A 59 -0.17 -4.64 9.26
CA PRO A 59 0.85 -3.70 8.79
C PRO A 59 0.56 -3.11 7.39
N ASN A 60 -0.58 -3.44 6.79
CA ASN A 60 -0.98 -2.88 5.51
C ASN A 60 -1.17 -1.36 5.64
N LEU A 61 -0.37 -0.61 4.91
CA LEU A 61 -0.39 0.85 4.92
C LEU A 61 -1.00 1.37 3.62
N PRO A 62 -2.24 1.89 3.64
CA PRO A 62 -2.81 2.56 2.49
C PRO A 62 -2.27 3.98 2.36
N VAL A 63 -1.55 4.26 1.27
CA VAL A 63 -0.90 5.54 1.02
C VAL A 63 -1.51 6.24 -0.18
N LEU A 64 -1.91 7.49 0.00
CA LEU A 64 -2.32 8.38 -1.08
C LEU A 64 -1.27 9.48 -1.28
N ILE A 65 -0.62 9.48 -2.44
CA ILE A 65 0.39 10.46 -2.82
C ILE A 65 -0.28 11.57 -3.62
N VAL A 66 -0.36 12.75 -3.04
CA VAL A 66 -0.91 13.94 -3.69
C VAL A 66 0.22 14.86 -4.10
N SER A 67 0.49 14.94 -5.39
CA SER A 67 1.52 15.81 -5.93
C SER A 67 1.22 16.19 -7.39
N PRO A 68 1.75 17.32 -7.90
CA PRO A 68 1.59 17.67 -9.30
C PRO A 68 2.02 16.54 -10.25
N SER A 69 1.49 16.54 -11.48
CA SER A 69 1.89 15.58 -12.51
C SER A 69 3.40 15.69 -12.80
N GLY A 70 4.02 14.57 -13.19
CA GLY A 70 5.46 14.53 -13.52
C GLY A 70 6.41 14.56 -12.32
N ARG A 71 5.95 14.44 -11.08
CA ARG A 71 6.78 14.50 -9.86
C ARG A 71 7.36 13.15 -9.41
N GLY A 72 7.43 12.17 -10.29
CA GLY A 72 8.13 10.91 -10.01
C GLY A 72 7.39 9.91 -9.12
N LYS A 73 6.07 10.07 -8.88
CA LYS A 73 5.25 9.11 -8.10
C LYS A 73 5.47 7.66 -8.55
N THR A 74 5.27 7.40 -9.83
CA THR A 74 5.50 6.08 -10.44
C THR A 74 6.98 5.66 -10.40
N GLY A 75 7.89 6.63 -10.52
CA GLY A 75 9.34 6.37 -10.44
C GLY A 75 9.77 5.88 -9.08
N ALA A 76 9.19 6.39 -8.00
CA ALA A 76 9.48 5.91 -6.64
C ALA A 76 9.15 4.42 -6.49
N ALA A 77 7.93 3.99 -6.88
CA ALA A 77 7.54 2.60 -6.81
C ALA A 77 8.46 1.70 -7.64
N LYS A 78 8.79 2.09 -8.88
CA LYS A 78 9.71 1.33 -9.76
C LYS A 78 11.12 1.20 -9.20
N THR A 79 11.60 2.17 -8.42
CA THR A 79 12.91 2.10 -7.77
C THR A 79 12.87 1.17 -6.55
N ILE A 80 11.74 1.08 -5.86
CA ILE A 80 11.55 0.32 -4.62
C ILE A 80 11.24 -1.16 -4.91
N GLU A 81 10.38 -1.46 -5.89
CA GLU A 81 9.89 -2.81 -6.18
C GLU A 81 11.00 -3.88 -6.28
N PRO A 82 12.16 -3.63 -6.91
CA PRO A 82 13.22 -4.63 -7.00
C PRO A 82 13.76 -5.10 -5.65
N LEU A 83 13.74 -4.24 -4.63
CA LEU A 83 14.17 -4.60 -3.27
C LEU A 83 13.24 -5.63 -2.61
N PHE A 84 12.01 -5.76 -3.12
CA PHE A 84 10.96 -6.63 -2.60
C PHE A 84 10.65 -7.82 -3.50
N GLU A 85 11.51 -8.08 -4.49
CA GLU A 85 11.33 -9.24 -5.38
C GLU A 85 11.16 -10.53 -4.57
N GLY A 86 10.11 -11.29 -4.85
CA GLY A 86 9.78 -12.51 -4.12
C GLY A 86 9.21 -12.32 -2.70
N CYS A 87 9.15 -11.07 -2.16
CA CYS A 87 8.62 -10.79 -0.82
C CYS A 87 7.17 -10.31 -0.82
N LEU A 88 6.73 -9.65 -1.89
CA LEU A 88 5.39 -9.10 -1.96
C LEU A 88 4.31 -10.18 -2.11
N PRO A 89 3.08 -9.94 -1.60
CA PRO A 89 1.93 -10.77 -1.91
C PRO A 89 1.50 -10.57 -3.38
N HIS A 90 0.35 -11.16 -3.75
CA HIS A 90 -0.22 -10.98 -5.07
C HIS A 90 -0.36 -9.49 -5.43
N LYS A 91 0.19 -9.10 -6.58
CA LYS A 91 0.09 -7.73 -7.12
C LYS A 91 -1.13 -7.64 -8.04
N ILE A 92 -2.06 -6.79 -7.69
CA ILE A 92 -3.26 -6.49 -8.49
C ILE A 92 -2.87 -5.57 -9.65
N ALA A 93 -3.47 -5.76 -10.81
CA ALA A 93 -3.24 -4.91 -11.98
C ALA A 93 -3.68 -3.46 -11.73
N GLU A 94 -2.93 -2.49 -12.29
CA GLU A 94 -3.08 -1.06 -12.01
C GLU A 94 -4.49 -0.53 -12.35
N ASP A 95 -5.08 -1.02 -13.45
CA ASP A 95 -6.37 -0.60 -14.01
C ASP A 95 -7.56 -1.47 -13.55
N SER A 96 -7.38 -2.23 -12.46
CA SER A 96 -8.41 -3.15 -11.97
C SER A 96 -9.68 -2.44 -11.51
N THR A 97 -10.82 -3.05 -11.84
CA THR A 97 -12.11 -2.66 -11.25
C THR A 97 -12.25 -3.21 -9.84
N ALA A 98 -13.21 -2.68 -9.05
CA ALA A 98 -13.46 -3.19 -7.69
C ALA A 98 -13.81 -4.68 -7.66
N GLU A 99 -14.53 -5.17 -8.67
CA GLU A 99 -14.84 -6.58 -8.83
C GLU A 99 -13.59 -7.40 -9.11
N SER A 100 -12.69 -6.90 -9.97
CA SER A 100 -11.41 -7.55 -10.26
C SER A 100 -10.51 -7.60 -9.04
N VAL A 101 -10.44 -6.52 -8.25
CA VAL A 101 -9.69 -6.50 -6.98
C VAL A 101 -10.18 -7.59 -6.04
N LEU A 102 -11.49 -7.69 -5.83
CA LEU A 102 -12.07 -8.74 -4.97
C LEU A 102 -11.80 -10.14 -5.51
N ARG A 103 -11.93 -10.32 -6.83
CA ARG A 103 -11.64 -11.60 -7.49
C ARG A 103 -10.19 -12.00 -7.32
N ASP A 104 -9.28 -11.08 -7.56
CA ASP A 104 -7.84 -11.34 -7.48
C ASP A 104 -7.43 -11.66 -6.04
N MET A 105 -7.99 -10.95 -5.06
CA MET A 105 -7.80 -11.29 -3.65
C MET A 105 -8.36 -12.67 -3.29
N ALA A 106 -9.51 -13.05 -3.83
CA ALA A 106 -10.11 -14.36 -3.54
C ALA A 106 -9.37 -15.52 -4.19
N LEU A 107 -8.83 -15.34 -5.40
CA LEU A 107 -8.18 -16.40 -6.17
C LEU A 107 -6.68 -16.52 -5.91
N TYR A 108 -6.01 -15.39 -5.72
CA TYR A 108 -4.54 -15.31 -5.71
C TYR A 108 -3.98 -14.67 -4.44
N GLY A 109 -4.81 -13.99 -3.65
CA GLY A 109 -4.41 -13.24 -2.46
C GLY A 109 -4.15 -14.11 -1.23
N HIS A 110 -3.61 -15.31 -1.39
CA HIS A 110 -3.35 -16.17 -0.23
C HIS A 110 -2.14 -15.69 0.55
N SER A 111 -2.33 -15.47 1.87
CA SER A 111 -1.21 -15.23 2.76
C SER A 111 -0.28 -16.44 2.80
N ARG A 112 1.02 -16.16 2.93
CA ARG A 112 2.04 -17.20 3.15
C ARG A 112 2.09 -17.68 4.60
N PHE A 113 1.44 -16.96 5.51
CA PHE A 113 1.64 -17.12 6.96
C PHE A 113 0.35 -17.45 7.71
N GLY A 114 -0.81 -17.33 7.06
CA GLY A 114 -2.10 -17.57 7.68
C GLY A 114 -3.21 -17.82 6.66
N ASN A 115 -4.44 -17.74 7.13
CA ASN A 115 -5.64 -17.98 6.32
C ASN A 115 -6.25 -16.68 5.79
N ASN A 116 -5.51 -15.57 5.83
CA ASN A 116 -5.99 -14.28 5.36
C ASN A 116 -5.75 -14.11 3.85
N SER A 117 -6.52 -13.24 3.25
CA SER A 117 -6.32 -12.82 1.86
C SER A 117 -5.52 -11.53 1.85
N VAL A 118 -4.34 -11.54 1.22
CA VAL A 118 -3.40 -10.43 1.21
C VAL A 118 -3.05 -10.04 -0.23
N ALA A 119 -3.10 -8.76 -0.54
CA ALA A 119 -2.71 -8.25 -1.84
C ALA A 119 -2.07 -6.86 -1.74
N VAL A 120 -1.31 -6.49 -2.76
CA VAL A 120 -0.82 -5.14 -2.98
C VAL A 120 -1.38 -4.58 -4.28
N TRP A 121 -1.87 -3.33 -4.21
CA TRP A 121 -2.42 -2.64 -5.37
C TRP A 121 -1.77 -1.27 -5.51
N ILE A 122 -1.01 -1.09 -6.58
CA ILE A 122 -0.32 0.15 -6.88
C ILE A 122 -1.05 0.82 -8.04
N VAL A 123 -1.60 2.00 -7.80
CA VAL A 123 -2.37 2.80 -8.75
C VAL A 123 -1.62 4.11 -9.00
N PRO A 124 -0.84 4.20 -10.08
CA PRO A 124 -0.02 5.39 -10.36
C PRO A 124 -0.82 6.67 -10.50
N GLU A 125 -2.03 6.58 -11.05
CA GLU A 125 -2.94 7.71 -11.23
C GLU A 125 -4.37 7.29 -10.82
N LEU A 126 -4.87 7.92 -9.78
CA LEU A 126 -6.19 7.60 -9.20
C LEU A 126 -7.33 7.86 -10.20
N ALA A 127 -7.12 8.79 -11.13
CA ALA A 127 -8.07 9.11 -12.19
C ALA A 127 -8.37 7.91 -13.11
N ASP A 128 -7.40 7.02 -13.33
CA ASP A 128 -7.57 5.86 -14.20
C ASP A 128 -8.57 4.85 -13.62
N VAL A 129 -8.63 4.77 -12.30
CA VAL A 129 -9.50 3.85 -11.56
C VAL A 129 -10.84 4.50 -11.23
N PHE A 130 -10.84 5.77 -10.83
CA PHE A 130 -12.02 6.49 -10.38
C PHE A 130 -12.58 7.49 -11.40
N GLY A 131 -11.97 7.63 -12.58
CA GLY A 131 -12.34 8.64 -13.58
C GLY A 131 -13.66 8.40 -14.33
N ARG A 132 -14.28 7.22 -14.22
CA ARG A 132 -15.53 6.89 -14.92
C ARG A 132 -16.73 7.04 -13.99
N LYS A 133 -17.54 8.08 -14.20
CA LYS A 133 -18.65 8.49 -13.31
C LYS A 133 -19.61 7.37 -12.90
N ASP A 134 -19.92 6.44 -13.79
CA ASP A 134 -20.93 5.40 -13.54
C ASP A 134 -20.44 4.29 -12.57
N TYR A 135 -19.14 4.15 -12.38
CA TYR A 135 -18.52 3.13 -11.52
C TYR A 135 -17.92 3.68 -10.23
N GLN A 136 -17.78 5.00 -10.11
CA GLN A 136 -17.04 5.67 -9.02
C GLN A 136 -17.58 5.36 -7.62
N GLN A 137 -18.87 5.55 -7.40
CA GLN A 137 -19.45 5.40 -6.05
C GLN A 137 -19.31 3.98 -5.53
N GLY A 138 -19.57 2.99 -6.37
CA GLY A 138 -19.43 1.58 -6.01
C GLY A 138 -17.97 1.19 -5.74
N MET A 139 -17.03 1.73 -6.51
CA MET A 139 -15.59 1.48 -6.36
C MET A 139 -15.06 2.07 -5.04
N ILE A 140 -15.32 3.34 -4.77
CA ILE A 140 -14.87 4.02 -3.55
C ILE A 140 -15.39 3.28 -2.32
N ALA A 141 -16.68 2.95 -2.27
CA ALA A 141 -17.27 2.24 -1.14
C ALA A 141 -16.63 0.86 -0.90
N ARG A 142 -16.31 0.11 -1.96
CA ARG A 142 -15.68 -1.19 -1.86
C ARG A 142 -14.23 -1.11 -1.42
N VAL A 143 -13.44 -0.20 -2.02
CA VAL A 143 -12.06 0.03 -1.62
C VAL A 143 -12.02 0.49 -0.16
N THR A 144 -12.86 1.46 0.23
CA THR A 144 -12.97 1.92 1.63
C THR A 144 -13.19 0.76 2.60
N ARG A 145 -14.06 -0.18 2.23
CA ARG A 145 -14.30 -1.38 3.04
C ARG A 145 -13.08 -2.30 3.12
N LEU A 146 -12.36 -2.48 2.03
CA LEU A 146 -11.15 -3.31 1.99
C LEU A 146 -10.00 -2.72 2.81
N LEU A 147 -9.91 -1.39 2.90
CA LEU A 147 -8.89 -0.72 3.71
C LEU A 147 -9.02 -0.98 5.21
N ASP A 148 -10.22 -1.34 5.68
CA ASP A 148 -10.47 -1.72 7.07
C ASP A 148 -10.08 -3.18 7.39
N ALA A 149 -9.45 -3.89 6.48
CA ALA A 149 -9.11 -5.32 6.61
C ALA A 149 -10.27 -6.15 7.19
N PRO A 150 -11.46 -6.13 6.57
CA PRO A 150 -12.66 -6.72 7.14
C PRO A 150 -12.48 -8.23 7.33
N LEU A 151 -12.94 -8.72 8.50
CA LEU A 151 -13.03 -10.16 8.79
C LEU A 151 -14.31 -10.72 8.19
N GLY A 152 -14.21 -11.93 7.70
CA GLY A 152 -15.35 -12.73 7.33
C GLY A 152 -15.59 -12.82 5.84
N ARG A 153 -16.64 -13.55 5.51
CA ARG A 153 -17.01 -13.90 4.16
C ARG A 153 -17.36 -12.66 3.33
N GLN A 154 -16.38 -12.13 2.60
CA GLN A 154 -16.65 -11.12 1.59
C GLN A 154 -17.25 -11.84 0.38
N VAL A 155 -18.55 -11.66 0.17
CA VAL A 155 -19.25 -12.25 -0.98
C VAL A 155 -19.40 -11.17 -2.02
N SER A 156 -18.72 -11.31 -3.16
CA SER A 156 -18.98 -10.51 -4.33
C SER A 156 -19.92 -11.27 -5.26
N ARG A 157 -21.09 -10.69 -5.56
CA ARG A 157 -21.91 -11.13 -6.69
C ARG A 157 -21.23 -10.67 -7.98
N MET A 158 -20.63 -11.56 -8.71
CA MET A 158 -20.22 -11.26 -10.06
C MET A 158 -21.43 -11.34 -10.96
N GLY A 159 -21.93 -10.18 -11.39
CA GLY A 159 -22.94 -10.11 -12.42
C GLY A 159 -22.33 -10.33 -13.77
N LEU A 160 -22.23 -11.58 -14.19
CA LEU A 160 -22.19 -12.05 -15.57
C LEU A 160 -22.25 -13.60 -15.54
N GLY A 161 -23.41 -14.10 -15.51
CA GLY A 161 -23.88 -15.33 -16.16
C GLY A 161 -23.38 -16.68 -15.70
N GLN A 162 -22.21 -16.90 -15.12
CA GLN A 162 -21.71 -18.26 -14.88
C GLN A 162 -20.75 -18.47 -13.68
N MET A 163 -20.31 -17.45 -12.97
CA MET A 163 -19.49 -17.67 -11.78
C MET A 163 -20.24 -17.26 -10.52
N GLY A 164 -20.47 -18.23 -9.67
CA GLY A 164 -21.13 -18.07 -8.38
C GLY A 164 -20.37 -17.10 -7.45
N TYR A 165 -20.79 -17.03 -6.21
CA TYR A 165 -20.22 -16.18 -5.19
C TYR A 165 -18.72 -16.46 -4.98
N MET A 166 -17.88 -15.43 -5.04
CA MET A 166 -16.49 -15.52 -4.59
C MET A 166 -16.40 -15.18 -3.11
N THR A 167 -15.63 -15.96 -2.39
CA THR A 167 -15.44 -15.82 -0.95
C THR A 167 -13.98 -15.52 -0.66
N ILE A 168 -13.73 -14.41 0.01
CA ILE A 168 -12.45 -14.12 0.65
C ILE A 168 -12.50 -14.75 2.04
N ASN A 169 -11.56 -15.64 2.34
CA ASN A 169 -11.42 -16.26 3.65
C ASN A 169 -10.54 -15.41 4.57
N GLY A 170 -10.85 -15.40 5.86
CA GLY A 170 -10.12 -14.62 6.83
C GLY A 170 -10.28 -13.10 6.63
N HIS A 171 -9.24 -12.35 6.99
CA HIS A 171 -9.20 -10.91 6.73
C HIS A 171 -8.79 -10.61 5.29
N ALA A 172 -9.42 -9.59 4.70
CA ALA A 172 -9.02 -9.02 3.42
C ALA A 172 -8.01 -7.89 3.67
N ILE A 173 -6.72 -8.16 3.56
CA ILE A 173 -5.64 -7.24 3.87
C ILE A 173 -5.10 -6.66 2.57
N LEU A 174 -5.47 -5.41 2.27
CA LEU A 174 -5.04 -4.71 1.08
C LEU A 174 -4.03 -3.61 1.43
N THR A 175 -2.80 -3.73 0.95
CA THR A 175 -1.88 -2.59 0.88
C THR A 175 -2.17 -1.84 -0.40
N TRP A 176 -2.50 -0.55 -0.28
CA TRP A 176 -2.85 0.27 -1.42
C TRP A 176 -1.95 1.49 -1.52
N ILE A 177 -1.33 1.70 -2.68
CA ILE A 177 -0.47 2.84 -2.97
C ILE A 177 -1.06 3.54 -4.17
N ALA A 178 -1.62 4.74 -3.99
CA ALA A 178 -2.26 5.47 -5.06
C ALA A 178 -1.63 6.86 -5.24
N GLY A 179 -1.55 7.30 -6.49
CA GLY A 179 -1.10 8.64 -6.86
C GLY A 179 -2.24 9.49 -7.40
N THR A 180 -2.24 10.78 -7.10
CA THR A 180 -3.18 11.74 -7.68
C THR A 180 -2.58 13.14 -7.71
N THR A 181 -3.30 14.07 -8.38
CA THR A 181 -3.01 15.51 -8.32
C THR A 181 -3.97 16.20 -7.36
N MET A 182 -3.56 17.35 -6.81
CA MET A 182 -4.44 18.16 -5.97
C MET A 182 -5.69 18.62 -6.74
N GLU A 183 -5.51 18.99 -8.01
CA GLU A 183 -6.61 19.42 -8.86
C GLU A 183 -7.68 18.32 -9.01
N TRP A 184 -7.25 17.11 -9.35
CA TRP A 184 -8.18 15.98 -9.44
C TRP A 184 -8.89 15.72 -8.10
N LEU A 185 -8.13 15.74 -7.00
CA LEU A 185 -8.66 15.50 -5.66
C LEU A 185 -9.74 16.53 -5.31
N LEU A 186 -9.50 17.82 -5.54
CA LEU A 186 -10.46 18.87 -5.24
C LEU A 186 -11.76 18.77 -6.06
N HIS A 187 -11.69 18.30 -7.31
CA HIS A 187 -12.87 18.11 -8.13
C HIS A 187 -13.72 16.88 -7.78
N HIS A 188 -13.12 15.87 -7.13
CA HIS A 188 -13.78 14.59 -6.87
C HIS A 188 -13.96 14.26 -5.39
N VAL A 189 -13.35 15.05 -4.49
CA VAL A 189 -13.36 14.80 -3.03
C VAL A 189 -14.72 14.99 -2.40
N GLU A 190 -15.54 15.92 -2.89
CA GLU A 190 -16.85 16.19 -2.30
C GLU A 190 -17.74 14.93 -2.30
N GLU A 191 -17.74 14.16 -3.38
CA GLU A 191 -18.45 12.88 -3.46
C GLU A 191 -17.80 11.81 -2.58
N ALA A 192 -16.48 11.75 -2.52
CA ALA A 192 -15.74 10.75 -1.76
C ALA A 192 -15.79 10.99 -0.24
N ILE A 193 -15.80 12.25 0.19
CA ILE A 193 -15.97 12.63 1.61
C ILE A 193 -17.43 12.45 2.05
N ALA A 194 -18.38 12.85 1.22
CA ALA A 194 -19.79 12.69 1.50
C ALA A 194 -20.21 11.20 1.56
N SER A 195 -19.53 10.33 0.83
CA SER A 195 -19.82 8.89 0.81
C SER A 195 -19.23 8.07 1.96
N GLY A 196 -18.55 8.68 2.93
CA GLY A 196 -18.32 8.03 4.21
C GLY A 196 -16.91 7.46 4.46
N GLY A 197 -15.95 8.32 4.63
CA GLY A 197 -14.75 7.94 5.39
C GLY A 197 -13.58 7.36 4.57
N PHE A 198 -13.56 7.53 3.25
CA PHE A 198 -12.46 7.05 2.41
C PHE A 198 -11.12 7.70 2.76
N LEU A 199 -11.06 9.05 2.72
CA LEU A 199 -9.81 9.77 2.99
C LEU A 199 -9.25 9.57 4.40
N PRO A 200 -10.05 9.52 5.48
CA PRO A 200 -9.53 9.25 6.82
C PRO A 200 -8.81 7.91 6.99
N ARG A 201 -9.02 6.96 6.07
CA ARG A 201 -8.35 5.65 6.09
C ARG A 201 -7.02 5.64 5.35
N LEU A 202 -6.67 6.74 4.69
CA LEU A 202 -5.48 6.85 3.88
C LEU A 202 -4.43 7.71 4.58
N LEU A 203 -3.20 7.22 4.60
CA LEU A 203 -2.07 8.08 4.88
C LEU A 203 -1.81 8.98 3.66
N THR A 204 -2.31 10.21 3.74
CA THR A 204 -2.18 11.17 2.64
C THR A 204 -0.85 11.91 2.73
N ILE A 205 -0.01 11.73 1.72
CA ILE A 205 1.28 12.39 1.57
C ILE A 205 1.12 13.50 0.55
N TYR A 206 1.15 14.73 1.02
CA TYR A 206 1.14 15.91 0.15
C TYR A 206 2.54 16.47 0.02
N THR A 207 3.00 16.67 -1.20
CA THR A 207 4.25 17.39 -1.47
C THR A 207 4.09 18.33 -2.65
N GLY A 208 4.38 19.60 -2.41
CA GLY A 208 4.54 20.63 -3.46
C GLY A 208 5.97 20.73 -3.96
N GLN A 209 6.90 19.97 -3.38
CA GLN A 209 8.31 20.04 -3.75
C GLN A 209 8.55 19.60 -5.19
N PHE A 210 9.56 20.21 -5.81
CA PHE A 210 10.01 19.80 -7.13
C PHE A 210 10.70 18.43 -7.06
N PHE A 211 10.66 17.70 -8.18
CA PHE A 211 11.45 16.49 -8.29
C PHE A 211 12.95 16.80 -8.13
N LYS A 212 13.68 15.89 -7.54
CA LYS A 212 15.14 16.01 -7.43
C LYS A 212 15.77 15.85 -8.80
N TYR A 213 16.72 16.70 -9.11
CA TYR A 213 17.55 16.50 -10.28
C TYR A 213 18.62 15.46 -9.96
N ILE A 214 18.47 14.27 -10.55
CA ILE A 214 19.48 13.21 -10.53
C ILE A 214 19.89 13.02 -11.99
N PRO A 215 21.11 13.39 -12.37
CA PRO A 215 21.55 13.40 -13.78
C PRO A 215 21.37 12.06 -14.46
N ASP A 216 21.77 10.99 -13.78
CA ASP A 216 21.72 9.64 -14.30
C ASP A 216 21.46 8.63 -13.16
N PRO A 217 20.19 8.37 -12.84
CA PRO A 217 19.82 7.49 -11.74
C PRO A 217 20.08 6.02 -12.12
N GLN A 218 21.34 5.61 -12.13
CA GLN A 218 21.74 4.24 -12.42
C GLN A 218 21.29 3.28 -11.32
N ARG A 219 20.76 2.13 -11.75
CA ARG A 219 20.51 1.02 -10.85
C ARG A 219 21.84 0.36 -10.48
N ASP A 220 21.98 0.03 -9.21
CA ASP A 220 23.08 -0.79 -8.72
C ASP A 220 22.53 -2.18 -8.37
N LEU A 221 22.64 -3.08 -9.35
CA LEU A 221 22.10 -4.43 -9.25
C LEU A 221 22.74 -5.25 -8.12
N VAL A 222 23.96 -4.91 -7.71
CA VAL A 222 24.64 -5.59 -6.60
C VAL A 222 23.99 -5.18 -5.30
N VAL A 223 23.89 -3.88 -5.05
CA VAL A 223 23.25 -3.34 -3.85
C VAL A 223 21.76 -3.73 -3.76
N GLU A 224 21.03 -3.73 -4.89
CA GLU A 224 19.64 -4.19 -4.93
C GLU A 224 19.52 -5.65 -4.44
N LYS A 225 20.37 -6.53 -4.96
CA LYS A 225 20.36 -7.95 -4.55
C LYS A 225 20.76 -8.15 -3.10
N GLU A 226 21.74 -7.39 -2.61
CA GLU A 226 22.14 -7.45 -1.19
C GLU A 226 21.01 -7.02 -0.28
N LEU A 227 20.36 -5.88 -0.56
CA LEU A 227 19.21 -5.40 0.20
C LEU A 227 18.02 -6.36 0.13
N ASN A 228 17.73 -6.93 -1.04
CA ASN A 228 16.68 -7.93 -1.18
C ASN A 228 16.98 -9.19 -0.37
N LEU A 229 18.22 -9.70 -0.42
CA LEU A 229 18.63 -10.87 0.36
C LEU A 229 18.58 -10.61 1.86
N GLU A 230 19.00 -9.42 2.32
CA GLU A 230 18.89 -9.01 3.73
C GLU A 230 17.42 -8.98 4.16
N LEU A 231 16.52 -8.43 3.34
CA LEU A 231 15.08 -8.43 3.60
C LEU A 231 14.51 -9.85 3.71
N HIS A 232 14.88 -10.75 2.80
CA HIS A 232 14.46 -12.15 2.87
C HIS A 232 14.89 -12.82 4.18
N LYS A 233 16.12 -12.56 4.64
CA LYS A 233 16.62 -13.08 5.93
C LYS A 233 15.84 -12.51 7.11
N LEU A 234 15.57 -11.20 7.12
CA LEU A 234 14.78 -10.56 8.16
C LEU A 234 13.36 -11.13 8.22
N LEU A 235 12.71 -11.26 7.05
CA LEU A 235 11.38 -11.85 6.98
C LEU A 235 11.39 -13.33 7.41
N ALA A 236 12.41 -14.11 7.06
CA ALA A 236 12.54 -15.50 7.50
C ALA A 236 12.77 -15.66 9.00
N ALA A 237 13.42 -14.70 9.62
CA ALA A 237 13.67 -14.69 11.07
C ALA A 237 12.43 -14.33 11.90
N LEU A 238 11.41 -13.71 11.29
CA LEU A 238 10.16 -13.39 11.99
C LEU A 238 9.30 -14.65 12.21
N PRO A 239 8.67 -14.82 13.36
CA PRO A 239 7.65 -15.83 13.57
C PRO A 239 6.48 -15.70 12.60
N ASN A 240 5.75 -16.80 12.36
CA ASN A 240 4.62 -16.78 11.43
C ASN A 240 3.47 -15.85 11.84
N GLN A 241 3.30 -15.64 13.16
CA GLN A 241 2.42 -14.62 13.70
C GLN A 241 3.05 -13.99 14.93
N THR A 242 3.17 -12.67 14.92
CA THR A 242 3.66 -11.90 16.06
C THR A 242 2.59 -10.88 16.43
N THR A 243 2.11 -10.98 17.67
CA THR A 243 1.25 -9.96 18.23
C THR A 243 2.12 -8.87 18.83
N VAL A 244 1.92 -7.64 18.36
CA VAL A 244 2.57 -6.46 18.92
C VAL A 244 1.64 -5.86 19.96
N THR A 245 2.12 -5.72 21.19
CA THR A 245 1.42 -5.01 22.27
C THR A 245 1.91 -3.57 22.27
N LEU A 246 0.96 -2.63 22.18
CA LEU A 246 1.31 -1.21 22.31
C LEU A 246 1.58 -0.88 23.79
N PRO A 247 2.59 -0.05 24.10
CA PRO A 247 2.79 0.46 25.45
C PRO A 247 1.55 1.23 25.93
N ASP A 248 1.22 1.10 27.21
CA ASP A 248 0.07 1.78 27.83
C ASP A 248 0.13 3.30 27.61
N SER A 249 1.33 3.89 27.58
CA SER A 249 1.54 5.32 27.30
C SER A 249 1.06 5.79 25.91
N TRP A 250 0.76 4.87 25.01
CA TRP A 250 0.22 5.18 23.66
C TRP A 250 -1.31 5.08 23.64
N LEU A 251 -1.91 4.59 24.71
CA LEU A 251 -3.36 4.41 24.83
C LEU A 251 -4.05 5.62 25.46
N ASP A 252 -3.27 6.57 26.00
CA ASP A 252 -3.75 7.76 26.74
C ASP A 252 -3.87 9.03 25.84
N VAL A 253 -3.98 8.89 24.51
CA VAL A 253 -4.09 10.02 23.55
C VAL A 253 -5.49 10.21 23.01
#